data_03a3d029d4c316c4a52bf27dc2f54635
#
_entry.id   03a3d029d4c316c4a52bf27dc2f54635
#
_cell.length_a   1.000
_cell.length_b   1.000
_cell.length_c   1.000
_cell.angle_alpha   90.00
_cell.angle_beta   90.00
_cell.angle_gamma   90.00
#
_symmetry.space_group_name_H-M   'P 1'
#
loop_
_entity.id
_entity.type
_entity.pdbx_description
1 polymer ?
#
loop_
_entity_poly.entity_id
_entity_poly.type
_entity_poly.pdbx_seq_one_letter_code
_entity_poly.pdbx_strand_id
1 'polypeptide(L)' 'MAKLFEDERAYVLGDPDLDLIGDRDKLAQWRYKGMGPAFYRLGRKIVYRGEDLNAWVERQRFEPSCLSHR' A
#
# COMPACT_ATOMS: atom_id res chain seq x y z
N MET A 1 1.45 17.46 5.35
CA MET A 1 0.56 16.69 4.49
C MET A 1 0.04 15.46 5.22
N ALA A 2 -1.24 15.20 5.10
CA ALA A 2 -1.83 14.06 5.80
C ALA A 2 -1.40 12.75 5.15
N LYS A 3 -1.14 11.77 5.98
CA LYS A 3 -0.80 10.43 5.51
C LYS A 3 -2.08 9.60 5.43
N LEU A 4 -2.13 8.72 4.45
CA LEU A 4 -3.29 7.86 4.29
C LEU A 4 -3.37 6.80 5.37
N PHE A 5 -2.22 6.37 5.87
CA PHE A 5 -2.16 5.35 6.91
C PHE A 5 -1.32 5.86 8.07
N GLU A 6 -1.54 5.31 9.23
CA GLU A 6 -0.75 5.68 10.40
C GLU A 6 0.54 4.89 10.41
N ASP A 7 1.66 5.59 10.48
CA ASP A 7 2.99 4.96 10.36
C ASP A 7 3.19 3.83 11.36
N GLU A 8 2.69 4.01 12.58
CA GLU A 8 2.97 3.04 13.64
C GLU A 8 1.94 1.95 13.74
N ARG A 9 0.93 1.97 12.88
CA ARG A 9 -0.11 0.98 12.92
C ARG A 9 0.19 -0.16 11.96
N ALA A 10 -0.21 -1.36 12.34
CA ALA A 10 -0.12 -2.53 11.48
C ALA A 10 -1.50 -2.83 10.92
N TYR A 11 -1.54 -3.13 9.62
CA TYR A 11 -2.79 -3.41 8.92
C TYR A 11 -2.75 -4.85 8.45
N VAL A 12 -3.65 -5.67 9.01
CA VAL A 12 -3.73 -7.08 8.64
C VAL A 12 -4.54 -7.20 7.36
N LEU A 13 -4.14 -8.11 6.51
CA LEU A 13 -4.88 -8.37 5.27
C LEU A 13 -6.35 -8.64 5.61
N GLY A 14 -7.24 -7.96 4.91
CA GLY A 14 -8.66 -8.00 5.22
C GLY A 14 -9.14 -6.78 5.97
N ASP A 15 -8.23 -5.95 6.46
CA ASP A 15 -8.59 -4.70 7.11
C ASP A 15 -9.28 -3.80 6.08
N PRO A 16 -10.46 -3.25 6.41
CA PRO A 16 -11.17 -2.39 5.46
C PRO A 16 -10.36 -1.18 5.01
N ASP A 17 -9.46 -0.70 5.84
CA ASP A 17 -8.66 0.46 5.46
C ASP A 17 -7.73 0.15 4.29
N LEU A 18 -7.39 -1.10 4.08
CA LEU A 18 -6.55 -1.48 2.95
C LEU A 18 -7.28 -1.39 1.62
N ASP A 19 -8.61 -1.36 1.65
CA ASP A 19 -9.38 -1.22 0.42
C ASP A 19 -9.10 0.10 -0.29
N LEU A 20 -8.55 1.05 0.44
CA LEU A 20 -8.19 2.33 -0.15
C LEU A 20 -7.19 2.15 -1.30
N ILE A 21 -6.27 1.21 -1.18
CA ILE A 21 -5.26 0.99 -2.21
C ILE A 21 -5.60 -0.17 -3.13
N GLY A 22 -6.46 -1.08 -2.68
CA GLY A 22 -6.85 -2.20 -3.52
C GLY A 22 -7.55 -3.24 -2.68
N ASP A 23 -8.39 -4.03 -3.34
CA ASP A 23 -9.09 -5.06 -2.61
C ASP A 23 -8.15 -6.23 -2.31
N ARG A 24 -8.70 -7.23 -1.64
CA ARG A 24 -7.89 -8.37 -1.18
C ARG A 24 -7.25 -9.11 -2.34
N ASP A 25 -8.00 -9.30 -3.42
CA ASP A 25 -7.48 -10.01 -4.58
C ASP A 25 -6.37 -9.21 -5.25
N LYS A 26 -6.52 -7.91 -5.34
CA LYS A 26 -5.51 -7.05 -5.93
C LYS A 26 -4.23 -7.11 -5.13
N LEU A 27 -4.35 -7.03 -3.80
CA LEU A 27 -3.19 -7.11 -2.94
C LEU A 27 -2.48 -8.46 -3.08
N ALA A 28 -3.25 -9.54 -3.22
CA ALA A 28 -2.68 -10.85 -3.41
C ALA A 28 -1.90 -10.94 -4.71
N GLN A 29 -2.44 -10.36 -5.77
CA GLN A 29 -1.75 -10.36 -7.05
C GLN A 29 -0.45 -9.60 -6.97
N TRP A 30 -0.45 -8.47 -6.28
CA TRP A 30 0.77 -7.68 -6.13
C TRP A 30 1.84 -8.47 -5.39
N ARG A 31 1.45 -9.17 -4.32
CA ARG A 31 2.43 -9.96 -3.57
C ARG A 31 3.00 -11.08 -4.42
N TYR A 32 2.14 -11.70 -5.21
CA TYR A 32 2.57 -12.78 -6.08
C TYR A 32 3.56 -12.28 -7.13
N LYS A 33 3.34 -11.08 -7.65
CA LYS A 33 4.18 -10.50 -8.68
C LYS A 33 5.37 -9.74 -8.14
N GLY A 34 5.49 -9.65 -6.82
CA GLY A 34 6.57 -8.87 -6.23
C GLY A 34 6.36 -7.38 -6.34
N MET A 35 5.12 -6.95 -6.41
CA MET A 35 4.77 -5.54 -6.54
C MET A 35 4.02 -5.09 -5.31
N GLY A 36 3.67 -3.80 -5.27
CA GLY A 36 2.89 -3.27 -4.18
C GLY A 36 3.71 -2.91 -2.96
N PRO A 37 3.05 -2.61 -1.85
CA PRO A 37 3.77 -2.22 -0.65
C PRO A 37 4.47 -3.41 0.00
N ALA A 38 5.52 -3.12 0.75
CA ALA A 38 6.21 -4.15 1.52
C ALA A 38 5.28 -4.73 2.58
N PHE A 39 5.47 -5.99 2.89
CA PHE A 39 4.61 -6.67 3.84
C PHE A 39 5.39 -7.68 4.65
N TYR A 40 4.77 -8.11 5.75
CA TYR A 40 5.33 -9.13 6.61
C TYR A 40 4.44 -10.36 6.54
N ARG A 41 5.06 -11.51 6.44
CA ARG A 41 4.32 -12.77 6.52
C ARG A 41 4.55 -13.36 7.90
N LEU A 42 3.53 -13.30 8.73
CA LEU A 42 3.60 -13.78 10.11
C LEU A 42 2.71 -15.02 10.23
N GLY A 43 3.33 -16.18 10.05
CA GLY A 43 2.56 -17.41 10.01
C GLY A 43 1.61 -17.38 8.82
N ARG A 44 0.32 -17.42 9.10
CA ARG A 44 -0.68 -17.37 8.04
C ARG A 44 -1.19 -15.96 7.78
N LYS A 45 -0.70 -15.00 8.53
CA LYS A 45 -1.20 -13.64 8.41
C LYS A 45 -0.27 -12.81 7.55
N ILE A 46 -0.85 -11.95 6.76
CA ILE A 46 -0.12 -10.95 5.98
C ILE A 46 -0.37 -9.62 6.65
N VAL A 47 0.70 -8.92 6.98
CA VAL A 47 0.61 -7.65 7.71
C VAL A 47 1.36 -6.59 6.95
N TYR A 48 0.73 -5.42 6.81
CA TYR A 48 1.36 -4.25 6.22
C TYR A 48 1.57 -3.22 7.31
N ARG A 49 2.76 -2.67 7.40
CA ARG A 49 3.00 -1.59 8.33
C ARG A 49 2.58 -0.28 7.69
N GLY A 50 2.01 0.62 8.52
CA GLY A 50 1.57 1.90 7.99
C GLY A 50 2.67 2.66 7.29
N GLU A 51 3.88 2.65 7.85
CA GLU A 51 4.98 3.37 7.23
C GLU A 51 5.32 2.80 5.86
N ASP A 52 5.23 1.48 5.70
CA ASP A 52 5.49 0.86 4.40
C ASP A 52 4.39 1.20 3.40
N LEU A 53 3.15 1.23 3.88
CA LEU A 53 2.03 1.62 3.02
C LEU A 53 2.18 3.05 2.56
N ASN A 54 2.53 3.94 3.47
CA ASN A 54 2.70 5.35 3.13
C ASN A 54 3.85 5.55 2.15
N ALA A 55 4.94 4.82 2.33
CA ALA A 55 6.07 4.93 1.42
C ALA A 55 5.68 4.47 0.02
N TRP A 56 4.92 3.38 -0.05
CA TRP A 56 4.47 2.89 -1.34
C TRP A 56 3.53 3.88 -2.01
N VAL A 57 2.61 4.46 -1.23
CA VAL A 57 1.65 5.43 -1.75
C VAL A 57 2.39 6.65 -2.32
N GLU A 58 3.43 7.11 -1.63
CA GLU A 58 4.21 8.24 -2.11
C GLU A 58 4.86 7.95 -3.46
N ARG A 59 5.28 6.73 -3.67
CA ARG A 59 5.87 6.36 -4.95
C ARG A 59 4.86 6.32 -6.07
N GLN A 60 3.57 6.28 -5.73
CA GLN A 60 2.49 6.29 -6.73
C GLN A 60 2.03 7.69 -7.06
N ARG A 61 2.62 8.68 -6.41
CA ARG A 61 2.22 10.06 -6.62
C ARG A 61 2.39 10.45 -8.07
N PHE A 62 1.42 11.15 -8.57
CA PHE A 62 1.37 11.52 -9.97
C PHE A 62 1.07 13.01 -10.05
N GLU A 63 1.94 13.75 -10.72
CA GLU A 63 1.75 15.19 -10.86
C GLU A 63 1.41 15.52 -12.31
N PRO A 64 0.15 15.74 -12.59
CA PRO A 64 -0.27 15.97 -13.98
C PRO A 64 0.43 17.15 -14.65
N SER A 65 0.80 18.15 -13.86
CA SER A 65 1.47 19.30 -14.44
C SER A 65 2.78 18.93 -15.09
N CYS A 66 3.42 17.87 -14.63
CA CYS A 66 4.67 17.41 -15.22
C CYS A 66 4.42 16.76 -16.56
N LEU A 67 3.22 16.24 -16.77
CA LEU A 67 2.89 15.55 -18.01
C LEU A 67 2.51 16.52 -19.12
N SER A 68 2.00 17.68 -18.74
CA SER A 68 1.51 18.64 -19.72
C SER A 68 2.63 19.28 -20.51
N HIS A 69 3.85 19.02 -20.14
CA HIS A 69 5.00 19.60 -20.83
C HIS A 69 5.46 18.83 -22.03
N ARG A 70 4.76 17.82 -22.37
CA ARG A 70 5.12 17.04 -23.55
C ARG A 70 4.39 17.39 -24.79
#